data_8dbd149bc19022f6ef3d13713b890536
#
_entry.id   8dbd149bc19022f6ef3d13713b890536
#
_cell.length_a   1.000
_cell.length_b   1.000
_cell.length_c   1.000
_cell.angle_alpha   90.00
_cell.angle_beta   90.00
_cell.angle_gamma   90.00
#
_symmetry.space_group_name_H-M   'P 1'
#
loop_
_entity.id
_entity.type
_entity.pdbx_description
1 polymer ?
#
loop_
_entity_poly.entity_id
_entity_poly.type
_entity_poly.pdbx_seq_one_letter_code
_entity_poly.pdbx_strand_id
1 'polypeptide(L)'
;MNIMIRKLTQEEYNNAANLSYQVCMECGRNDFTQEGVATFKSFVYDTSLMNALDIYGAFDKHLLIGIIGVHREKQHISLFFVLPHY
;
A
#
# COMPACT_ATOMS: atom_id res chain seq x y z
N MET A 1 18.33 7.14 11.18
CA MET A 1 17.37 6.24 10.49
C MET A 1 17.81 6.05 9.05
N ASN A 2 18.01 4.82 8.63
CA ASN A 2 18.43 4.50 7.26
C ASN A 2 17.23 3.93 6.51
N ILE A 3 16.67 4.74 5.64
CA ILE A 3 15.52 4.34 4.83
C ILE A 3 16.00 3.98 3.44
N MET A 4 15.63 2.79 2.98
CA MET A 4 15.90 2.34 1.61
C MET A 4 14.57 2.34 0.83
N ILE A 5 14.58 2.94 -0.35
CA ILE A 5 13.42 2.93 -1.23
C ILE A 5 13.75 2.09 -2.45
N ARG A 6 12.90 1.12 -2.76
CA ARG A 6 13.08 0.30 -3.94
C ARG A 6 11.73 -0.19 -4.46
N LYS A 7 11.72 -0.60 -5.73
CA LYS A 7 10.55 -1.22 -6.32
C LYS A 7 10.32 -2.59 -5.70
N LEU A 8 9.08 -2.90 -5.35
CA LEU A 8 8.73 -4.20 -4.80
C LEU A 8 8.67 -5.26 -5.91
N THR A 9 9.02 -6.51 -5.55
CA THR A 9 8.76 -7.66 -6.41
C THR A 9 7.29 -8.06 -6.27
N GLN A 10 6.79 -8.86 -7.22
CA GLN A 10 5.42 -9.33 -7.17
C GLN A 10 5.12 -10.13 -5.90
N GLU A 11 6.10 -10.88 -5.40
CA GLU A 11 5.96 -11.63 -4.16
C GLU A 11 5.73 -10.72 -2.96
N GLU A 12 6.20 -9.49 -3.03
CA GLU A 12 6.07 -8.52 -1.94
C GLU A 12 4.76 -7.73 -2.01
N TYR A 13 3.98 -7.87 -3.08
CA TYR A 13 2.74 -7.11 -3.23
C TYR A 13 1.72 -7.46 -2.14
N ASN A 14 1.73 -8.70 -1.63
CA ASN A 14 0.87 -9.06 -0.52
C ASN A 14 1.25 -8.28 0.75
N ASN A 15 2.54 -8.06 0.98
CA ASN A 15 3.00 -7.24 2.10
C ASN A 15 2.54 -5.78 1.94
N ALA A 16 2.57 -5.26 0.71
CA ALA A 16 2.07 -3.91 0.44
C ALA A 16 0.56 -3.82 0.71
N ALA A 17 -0.21 -4.84 0.31
CA ALA A 17 -1.63 -4.88 0.57
C ALA A 17 -1.92 -4.90 2.07
N ASN A 18 -1.18 -5.71 2.82
CA ASN A 18 -1.33 -5.79 4.27
C ASN A 18 -1.00 -4.45 4.94
N LEU A 19 0.07 -3.79 4.52
CA LEU A 19 0.44 -2.47 5.04
C LEU A 19 -0.65 -1.45 4.76
N SER A 20 -1.15 -1.42 3.52
CA SER A 20 -2.20 -0.49 3.12
C SER A 20 -3.46 -0.67 3.97
N TYR A 21 -3.87 -1.92 4.16
CA TYR A 21 -5.04 -2.23 4.96
C TYR A 21 -4.83 -1.84 6.43
N GLN A 22 -3.65 -2.14 6.97
CA GLN A 22 -3.31 -1.79 8.35
C GLN A 22 -3.38 -0.28 8.57
N VAL A 23 -2.76 0.51 7.69
CA VAL A 23 -2.77 1.97 7.82
C VAL A 23 -4.19 2.51 7.66
N CYS A 24 -4.96 1.97 6.74
CA CYS A 24 -6.36 2.37 6.56
C CYS A 24 -7.16 2.16 7.83
N MET A 25 -6.99 1.00 8.47
CA MET A 25 -7.75 0.69 9.69
C MET A 25 -7.29 1.52 10.89
N GLU A 26 -6.00 1.81 10.99
CA GLU A 26 -5.46 2.57 12.13
C GLU A 26 -5.70 4.07 12.02
N CYS A 27 -5.59 4.61 10.80
CA CYS A 27 -5.62 6.06 10.59
C CYS A 27 -6.91 6.58 9.98
N GLY A 28 -7.63 5.75 9.23
CA GLY A 28 -8.78 6.19 8.45
C GLY A 28 -10.12 5.58 8.84
N ARG A 29 -10.15 4.62 9.76
CA ARG A 29 -11.37 3.85 10.01
C ARG A 29 -12.54 4.69 10.48
N ASN A 30 -12.27 5.82 11.12
CA ASN A 30 -13.34 6.71 11.59
C ASN A 30 -13.98 7.52 10.46
N ASP A 31 -13.28 7.60 9.32
CA ASP A 31 -13.72 8.35 8.15
C ASP A 31 -14.37 7.45 7.09
N PHE A 32 -14.31 6.12 7.28
CA PHE A 32 -14.84 5.17 6.33
C PHE A 32 -16.08 4.47 6.85
N THR A 33 -17.05 4.25 5.95
CA THR A 33 -18.17 3.37 6.22
C THR A 33 -17.71 1.92 6.14
N GLN A 34 -18.54 0.98 6.63
CA GLN A 34 -18.24 -0.45 6.49
C GLN A 34 -18.11 -0.85 5.01
N GLU A 35 -18.94 -0.28 4.15
CA GLU A 35 -18.88 -0.53 2.71
C GLU A 35 -17.59 0.01 2.12
N GLY A 36 -17.14 1.19 2.54
CA GLY A 36 -15.89 1.78 2.07
C GLY A 36 -14.69 0.94 2.46
N VAL A 37 -14.66 0.43 3.69
CA VAL A 37 -13.58 -0.45 4.15
C VAL A 37 -13.57 -1.74 3.33
N ALA A 38 -14.74 -2.36 3.11
CA ALA A 38 -14.83 -3.59 2.34
C ALA A 38 -14.38 -3.38 0.89
N THR A 39 -14.75 -2.27 0.29
CA THR A 39 -14.33 -1.92 -1.07
C THR A 39 -12.81 -1.73 -1.15
N PHE A 40 -12.23 -1.02 -0.20
CA PHE A 40 -10.79 -0.81 -0.14
C PHE A 40 -10.05 -2.14 0.04
N LYS A 41 -10.53 -2.99 0.95
CA LYS A 41 -9.94 -4.30 1.18
C LYS A 41 -9.97 -5.15 -0.09
N SER A 42 -11.11 -5.15 -0.80
CA SER A 42 -11.23 -5.88 -2.06
C SER A 42 -10.23 -5.37 -3.09
N PHE A 43 -10.00 -4.06 -3.16
CA PHE A 43 -9.04 -3.47 -4.08
C PHE A 43 -7.61 -3.92 -3.78
N VAL A 44 -7.16 -3.76 -2.52
CA VAL A 44 -5.74 -4.02 -2.20
C VAL A 44 -5.41 -5.51 -2.25
N TYR A 45 -6.38 -6.38 -2.08
CA TYR A 45 -6.17 -7.82 -2.19
C TYR A 45 -6.53 -8.39 -3.56
N ASP A 46 -6.94 -7.55 -4.50
CA ASP A 46 -7.19 -7.98 -5.88
C ASP A 46 -5.88 -8.01 -6.65
N THR A 47 -5.44 -9.22 -6.99
CA THR A 47 -4.15 -9.41 -7.66
C THR A 47 -4.10 -8.71 -9.01
N SER A 48 -5.20 -8.75 -9.76
CA SER A 48 -5.24 -8.11 -11.09
C SER A 48 -5.10 -6.60 -11.00
N LEU A 49 -5.79 -5.98 -10.04
CA LEU A 49 -5.72 -4.54 -9.85
C LEU A 49 -4.34 -4.12 -9.36
N MET A 50 -3.78 -4.85 -8.40
CA MET A 50 -2.46 -4.53 -7.85
C MET A 50 -1.35 -4.74 -8.86
N ASN A 51 -1.48 -5.73 -9.75
CA ASN A 51 -0.47 -5.98 -10.77
C ASN A 51 -0.42 -4.89 -11.85
N ALA A 52 -1.45 -4.05 -11.95
CA ALA A 52 -1.45 -2.90 -12.85
C ALA A 52 -0.60 -1.75 -12.30
N LEU A 53 -0.15 -1.85 -11.06
CA LEU A 53 0.64 -0.81 -10.40
C LEU A 53 2.11 -1.17 -10.34
N ASP A 54 2.96 -0.15 -10.42
CA ASP A 54 4.35 -0.25 -9.98
C ASP A 54 4.39 0.22 -8.54
N ILE A 55 4.73 -0.68 -7.62
CA ILE A 55 4.73 -0.37 -6.20
C ILE A 55 6.15 -0.27 -5.69
N TYR A 56 6.45 0.87 -5.06
CA TYR A 56 7.74 1.12 -4.42
C TYR A 56 7.55 1.09 -2.92
N GLY A 57 8.49 0.47 -2.24
CA GLY A 57 8.46 0.36 -0.79
C GLY A 57 9.58 1.14 -0.14
N ALA A 58 9.30 1.69 1.01
CA ALA A 58 10.30 2.29 1.89
C ALA A 58 10.55 1.32 3.04
N PHE A 59 11.81 1.02 3.30
CA PHE A 59 12.22 0.05 4.31
C PHE A 59 13.11 0.72 5.35
N ASP A 60 12.81 0.47 6.62
CA ASP A 60 13.72 0.75 7.71
C ASP A 60 14.39 -0.58 8.06
N LYS A 61 15.65 -0.74 7.64
CA LYS A 61 16.34 -2.04 7.65
C LYS A 61 15.57 -3.04 6.81
N HIS A 62 14.90 -4.01 7.41
CA HIS A 62 14.12 -5.02 6.69
C HIS A 62 12.61 -4.85 6.86
N LEU A 63 12.20 -3.80 7.58
CA LEU A 63 10.78 -3.56 7.84
C LEU A 63 10.19 -2.63 6.78
N LEU A 64 9.13 -3.08 6.13
CA LEU A 64 8.39 -2.24 5.20
C LEU A 64 7.57 -1.23 5.99
N ILE A 65 7.87 0.06 5.82
CA ILE A 65 7.22 1.13 6.58
C ILE A 65 6.33 2.02 5.75
N GLY A 66 6.44 1.95 4.43
CA GLY A 66 5.60 2.76 3.56
C GLY A 66 5.60 2.22 2.15
N ILE A 67 4.57 2.57 1.40
CA ILE A 67 4.46 2.20 -0.01
C ILE A 67 3.90 3.36 -0.83
N ILE A 68 4.25 3.37 -2.11
CA ILE A 68 3.61 4.21 -3.11
C ILE A 68 3.36 3.34 -4.35
N GLY A 69 2.13 3.33 -4.83
CA GLY A 69 1.75 2.60 -6.02
C GLY A 69 1.33 3.53 -7.14
N VAL A 70 1.95 3.38 -8.29
CA VAL A 70 1.70 4.22 -9.46
C VAL A 70 1.09 3.36 -10.56
N HIS A 71 -0.04 3.79 -11.10
CA HIS A 71 -0.69 3.08 -12.20
C HIS A 71 0.11 3.31 -13.48
N ARG A 72 0.60 2.22 -14.09
CA ARG A 72 1.51 2.31 -15.23
C ARG A 72 0.91 3.03 -16.43
N GLU A 73 -0.34 2.72 -16.76
CA GLU A 73 -0.99 3.30 -17.93
C GLU A 73 -1.48 4.72 -17.70
N LYS A 74 -2.06 4.97 -16.52
CA LYS A 74 -2.66 6.25 -16.19
C LYS A 74 -1.67 7.23 -15.59
N GLN A 75 -0.49 6.77 -15.23
CA GLN A 75 0.58 7.59 -14.66
C GLN A 75 0.12 8.46 -13.48
N HIS A 76 -0.68 7.86 -12.58
CA HIS A 76 -1.12 8.55 -11.38
C HIS A 76 -0.87 7.68 -10.15
N ILE A 77 -0.74 8.33 -9.00
CA ILE A 77 -0.55 7.64 -7.73
C ILE A 77 -1.89 7.05 -7.30
N SER A 78 -1.94 5.72 -7.17
CA SER A 78 -3.13 4.99 -6.76
C SER A 78 -3.12 4.63 -5.28
N LEU A 79 -1.92 4.46 -4.71
CA LEU A 79 -1.74 4.13 -3.30
C LEU A 79 -0.61 4.96 -2.73
N PHE A 80 -0.79 5.43 -1.50
CA PHE A 80 0.28 6.13 -0.77
C PHE A 80 0.00 5.94 0.72
N PHE A 81 0.77 5.08 1.36
CA PHE A 81 0.58 4.76 2.77
C PHE A 81 1.92 4.68 3.49
N VAL A 82 1.96 5.24 4.69
CA VAL A 82 3.13 5.20 5.57
C VAL A 82 2.64 4.84 6.97
N LEU A 83 3.39 3.97 7.67
CA LEU A 83 3.05 3.62 9.04
C LEU A 83 3.02 4.87 9.92
N PRO A 84 2.10 4.94 10.91
CA PRO A 84 1.89 6.17 11.68
C PRO A 84 3.12 6.70 12.43
N HIS A 85 4.08 5.84 12.75
CA HIS A 85 5.26 6.24 13.52
C HIS A 85 6.44 6.70 12.65
N TYR A 86 6.22 6.74 11.38
CA TYR A 86 7.23 7.18 10.41
C TYR A 86 6.66 8.32 9.54
#